data_faf36404d9049602fecc3b797c0c10a1
#
_entry.id   faf36404d9049602fecc3b797c0c10a1
#
_cell.length_a   1.000
_cell.length_b   1.000
_cell.length_c   1.000
_cell.angle_alpha   90.00
_cell.angle_beta   90.00
_cell.angle_gamma   90.00
#
_symmetry.space_group_name_H-M   'P 1'
#
loop_
_entity.id
_entity.type
_entity.pdbx_description
1 polymer ?
#
loop_
_entity_poly.entity_id
_entity_poly.type
_entity_poly.pdbx_seq_one_letter_code
_entity_poly.pdbx_strand_id
1 'polypeptide(L)'
;MKKKSATKTARTAKAKPQAKEKDTATSRWLSYRPEIKVLDCTIRDGGLMNNHHFADEIVKAVYQACVAGGVDYMELGYKASRKGIKVGEHGCWKYCLEEDMRRIVDDNPTDLKLTVMADAERCDYHEDIPKSKDSIVDMIRVATYINQIPTALDMVKDAHDKGYETTVNLMAASVVPERELNEGLEMLAGSEAKAIYVVDSFGALYSEKVQYLVKKYLSYCKPSGKDVGVHMHNNMQLAFANTIEGIVVGANFLDATMAGLGRGAGNCQMELLLGFLHNPKYNLRPVLECVQNTIEPMRSKLLWGYDLPYLLTGLLNQHPRTAIKFKEAELKGTKGDILEFYDSVAGEE
;
A
#
# COMPACT_ATOMS: atom_id res chain seq x y z
N MET A 1 -48.90 9.69 -67.38
CA MET A 1 -47.63 9.95 -66.64
C MET A 1 -47.96 10.34 -65.20
N LYS A 2 -47.78 9.47 -64.23
CA LYS A 2 -48.10 9.71 -62.83
C LYS A 2 -46.77 9.84 -62.07
N LYS A 3 -46.51 11.05 -61.47
CA LYS A 3 -45.37 11.28 -60.57
C LYS A 3 -45.68 10.67 -59.18
N LYS A 4 -44.78 9.76 -58.71
CA LYS A 4 -44.78 9.27 -57.33
C LYS A 4 -44.00 10.22 -56.42
N SER A 5 -44.67 10.75 -55.41
CA SER A 5 -44.11 11.51 -54.31
C SER A 5 -43.48 10.53 -53.32
N ALA A 6 -42.21 10.75 -52.96
CA ALA A 6 -41.52 9.98 -51.91
C ALA A 6 -41.59 10.73 -50.61
N THR A 7 -42.29 10.20 -49.63
CA THR A 7 -42.38 10.71 -48.24
C THR A 7 -41.20 10.22 -47.44
N LYS A 8 -40.32 11.14 -46.99
CA LYS A 8 -39.26 10.85 -46.04
C LYS A 8 -39.82 10.73 -44.62
N THR A 9 -39.77 9.52 -44.07
CA THR A 9 -40.09 9.27 -42.65
C THR A 9 -38.88 9.68 -41.79
N ALA A 10 -39.06 10.71 -40.96
CA ALA A 10 -38.07 11.12 -39.94
C ALA A 10 -38.06 10.08 -38.80
N ARG A 11 -36.88 9.45 -38.57
CA ARG A 11 -36.63 8.61 -37.42
C ARG A 11 -36.39 9.49 -36.18
N THR A 12 -37.34 9.52 -35.27
CA THR A 12 -37.19 10.08 -33.94
C THR A 12 -36.20 9.24 -33.13
N ALA A 13 -35.08 9.83 -32.76
CA ALA A 13 -34.14 9.23 -31.82
C ALA A 13 -34.77 9.14 -30.43
N LYS A 14 -34.95 7.92 -29.94
CA LYS A 14 -35.37 7.69 -28.54
C LYS A 14 -34.25 8.14 -27.62
N ALA A 15 -34.50 9.13 -26.79
CA ALA A 15 -33.65 9.55 -25.69
C ALA A 15 -33.44 8.35 -24.73
N LYS A 16 -32.18 8.06 -24.36
CA LYS A 16 -31.86 7.09 -23.30
C LYS A 16 -32.45 7.59 -21.98
N PRO A 17 -33.04 6.70 -21.18
CA PRO A 17 -33.56 7.08 -19.86
C PRO A 17 -32.36 7.52 -18.98
N GLN A 18 -32.39 8.75 -18.50
CA GLN A 18 -31.55 9.20 -17.40
C GLN A 18 -31.88 8.35 -16.17
N ALA A 19 -30.91 7.62 -15.65
CA ALA A 19 -31.05 6.96 -14.37
C ALA A 19 -31.31 8.02 -13.30
N LYS A 20 -32.51 7.99 -12.70
CA LYS A 20 -32.81 8.81 -11.53
C LYS A 20 -31.89 8.33 -10.41
N GLU A 21 -30.94 9.16 -9.98
CA GLU A 21 -30.26 9.00 -8.70
C GLU A 21 -31.32 8.86 -7.60
N LYS A 22 -31.48 7.66 -7.08
CA LYS A 22 -32.17 7.45 -5.82
C LYS A 22 -31.20 7.86 -4.73
N ASP A 23 -31.37 9.06 -4.25
CA ASP A 23 -30.74 9.56 -3.03
C ASP A 23 -31.25 8.71 -1.85
N THR A 24 -30.57 7.61 -1.57
CA THR A 24 -30.78 6.83 -0.36
C THR A 24 -29.69 7.26 0.61
N ALA A 25 -30.06 8.09 1.57
CA ALA A 25 -29.24 8.58 2.69
C ALA A 25 -28.65 7.44 3.59
N THR A 26 -28.45 6.23 3.07
CA THR A 26 -28.26 5.01 3.85
C THR A 26 -26.88 4.43 3.86
N SER A 27 -25.87 5.01 3.22
CA SER A 27 -24.47 4.66 3.56
C SER A 27 -23.45 5.52 2.81
N ARG A 28 -22.93 6.52 3.48
CA ARG A 28 -21.85 7.38 2.97
C ARG A 28 -20.62 6.60 2.49
N TRP A 29 -20.34 5.42 3.02
CA TRP A 29 -19.19 4.60 2.66
C TRP A 29 -19.37 3.84 1.33
N LEU A 30 -20.61 3.68 0.84
CA LEU A 30 -20.91 3.10 -0.49
C LEU A 30 -21.01 4.17 -1.59
N SER A 31 -20.98 5.46 -1.25
CA SER A 31 -20.99 6.54 -2.23
C SER A 31 -19.59 6.75 -2.81
N TYR A 32 -19.53 7.23 -4.06
CA TYR A 32 -18.29 7.67 -4.68
C TYR A 32 -17.60 8.76 -3.84
N ARG A 33 -16.35 8.54 -3.49
CA ARG A 33 -15.53 9.44 -2.69
C ARG A 33 -14.29 9.85 -3.50
N PRO A 34 -14.33 11.01 -4.17
CA PRO A 34 -13.25 11.47 -5.07
C PRO A 34 -11.93 11.74 -4.33
N GLU A 35 -11.99 11.97 -3.01
CA GLU A 35 -10.80 12.18 -2.17
C GLU A 35 -9.99 10.92 -1.92
N ILE A 36 -10.56 9.72 -2.15
CA ILE A 36 -9.84 8.46 -1.97
C ILE A 36 -8.70 8.33 -2.99
N LYS A 37 -7.54 7.96 -2.47
CA LYS A 37 -6.33 7.64 -3.22
C LYS A 37 -5.93 6.20 -2.95
N VAL A 38 -5.74 5.44 -4.02
CA VAL A 38 -5.26 4.06 -3.94
C VAL A 38 -3.78 4.02 -4.32
N LEU A 39 -2.99 3.34 -3.50
CA LEU A 39 -1.56 3.18 -3.67
C LEU A 39 -1.21 1.69 -3.79
N ASP A 40 -0.57 1.31 -4.91
CA ASP A 40 -0.04 -0.03 -5.09
C ASP A 40 1.31 -0.21 -4.41
N CYS A 41 1.40 -1.21 -3.53
CA CYS A 41 2.65 -1.58 -2.84
C CYS A 41 3.20 -2.92 -3.30
N THR A 42 2.74 -3.48 -4.42
CA THR A 42 3.04 -4.86 -4.85
C THR A 42 4.55 -5.13 -4.92
N ILE A 43 5.31 -4.23 -5.53
CA ILE A 43 6.77 -4.39 -5.69
C ILE A 43 7.51 -4.08 -4.39
N ARG A 44 7.12 -3.03 -3.67
CA ARG A 44 7.80 -2.65 -2.44
C ARG A 44 7.63 -3.72 -1.35
N ASP A 45 6.39 -4.13 -1.05
CA ASP A 45 6.13 -5.08 0.04
C ASP A 45 6.41 -6.53 -0.39
N GLY A 46 6.06 -6.88 -1.63
CA GLY A 46 6.45 -8.18 -2.21
C GLY A 46 7.96 -8.38 -2.26
N GLY A 47 8.74 -7.30 -2.39
CA GLY A 47 10.19 -7.33 -2.34
C GLY A 47 10.77 -7.86 -1.03
N LEU A 48 10.02 -7.78 0.06
CA LEU A 48 10.43 -8.37 1.34
C LEU A 48 10.44 -9.91 1.32
N MET A 49 9.78 -10.52 0.34
CA MET A 49 9.71 -11.98 0.16
C MET A 49 10.86 -12.55 -0.68
N ASN A 50 11.49 -11.72 -1.53
CA ASN A 50 12.53 -12.15 -2.46
C ASN A 50 13.78 -11.27 -2.43
N ASN A 51 14.04 -10.58 -1.33
CA ASN A 51 15.13 -9.61 -1.19
C ASN A 51 15.14 -8.55 -2.31
N HIS A 52 13.95 -8.13 -2.76
CA HIS A 52 13.75 -7.12 -3.81
C HIS A 52 14.29 -7.52 -5.20
N HIS A 53 14.42 -8.82 -5.45
CA HIS A 53 14.78 -9.37 -6.76
C HIS A 53 13.53 -9.63 -7.60
N PHE A 54 13.06 -8.62 -8.30
CA PHE A 54 12.03 -8.76 -9.34
C PHE A 54 12.66 -8.63 -10.72
N ALA A 55 12.23 -9.47 -11.65
CA ALA A 55 12.55 -9.28 -13.07
C ALA A 55 11.84 -8.03 -13.60
N ASP A 56 12.47 -7.35 -14.55
CA ASP A 56 11.97 -6.10 -15.13
C ASP A 56 10.55 -6.25 -15.70
N GLU A 57 10.26 -7.41 -16.32
CA GLU A 57 8.95 -7.71 -16.91
C GLU A 57 7.84 -7.73 -15.86
N ILE A 58 8.13 -8.19 -14.64
CA ILE A 58 7.16 -8.22 -13.53
C ILE A 58 6.83 -6.79 -13.10
N VAL A 59 7.86 -5.97 -12.85
CA VAL A 59 7.66 -4.58 -12.42
C VAL A 59 6.95 -3.77 -13.49
N LYS A 60 7.33 -3.98 -14.76
CA LYS A 60 6.67 -3.35 -15.91
C LYS A 60 5.20 -3.76 -16.04
N ALA A 61 4.86 -5.04 -15.82
CA ALA A 61 3.47 -5.51 -15.85
C ALA A 61 2.63 -4.85 -14.72
N VAL A 62 3.17 -4.76 -13.49
CA VAL A 62 2.50 -4.07 -12.38
C VAL A 62 2.31 -2.59 -12.70
N TYR A 63 3.34 -1.90 -13.20
CA TYR A 63 3.25 -0.50 -13.61
C TYR A 63 2.15 -0.29 -14.66
N GLN A 64 2.14 -1.09 -15.73
CA GLN A 64 1.13 -0.99 -16.78
C GLN A 64 -0.28 -1.26 -16.26
N ALA A 65 -0.43 -2.22 -15.35
CA ALA A 65 -1.72 -2.50 -14.72
C ALA A 65 -2.20 -1.35 -13.82
N CYS A 66 -1.29 -0.69 -13.08
CA CYS A 66 -1.61 0.50 -12.29
C CYS A 66 -2.06 1.66 -13.17
N VAL A 67 -1.33 1.94 -14.27
CA VAL A 67 -1.69 2.98 -15.25
C VAL A 67 -3.07 2.73 -15.85
N ALA A 68 -3.27 1.53 -16.41
CA ALA A 68 -4.53 1.15 -17.07
C ALA A 68 -5.70 0.99 -16.07
N GLY A 69 -5.37 0.65 -14.83
CA GLY A 69 -6.30 0.53 -13.71
C GLY A 69 -6.73 1.86 -13.10
N GLY A 70 -6.06 2.97 -13.47
CA GLY A 70 -6.33 4.31 -12.92
C GLY A 70 -5.94 4.46 -11.44
N VAL A 71 -5.00 3.63 -10.94
CA VAL A 71 -4.44 3.70 -9.58
C VAL A 71 -3.72 5.04 -9.41
N ASP A 72 -3.76 5.63 -8.21
CA ASP A 72 -3.21 6.98 -7.98
C ASP A 72 -1.69 6.97 -7.82
N TYR A 73 -1.15 5.96 -7.11
CA TYR A 73 0.26 5.85 -6.79
C TYR A 73 0.76 4.41 -6.97
N MET A 74 2.01 4.25 -7.38
CA MET A 74 2.73 2.96 -7.37
C MET A 74 4.03 3.10 -6.57
N GLU A 75 4.23 2.25 -5.58
CA GLU A 75 5.44 2.18 -4.78
C GLU A 75 6.43 1.18 -5.36
N LEU A 76 7.48 1.69 -6.00
CA LEU A 76 8.47 0.90 -6.74
C LEU A 76 9.40 0.07 -5.84
N GLY A 77 9.65 0.54 -4.63
CA GLY A 77 10.56 -0.12 -3.70
C GLY A 77 11.07 0.83 -2.61
N TYR A 78 12.35 0.68 -2.26
CA TYR A 78 12.98 1.47 -1.20
C TYR A 78 14.07 2.40 -1.72
N LYS A 79 14.33 3.47 -0.97
CA LYS A 79 15.57 4.27 -1.00
C LYS A 79 16.42 3.87 0.21
N ALA A 80 16.94 2.63 0.22
CA ALA A 80 17.84 2.19 1.28
C ALA A 80 19.28 2.60 1.00
N SER A 81 20.07 2.88 2.04
CA SER A 81 21.48 3.15 1.88
C SER A 81 22.23 1.89 1.41
N ARG A 82 23.17 2.09 0.48
CA ARG A 82 24.06 1.03 -0.03
C ARG A 82 25.32 0.86 0.83
N LYS A 83 25.53 1.72 1.83
CA LYS A 83 26.71 1.69 2.69
C LYS A 83 26.75 0.39 3.50
N GLY A 84 27.83 -0.37 3.37
CA GLY A 84 28.05 -1.61 4.14
C GLY A 84 27.32 -2.86 3.65
N ILE A 85 26.61 -2.80 2.53
CA ILE A 85 25.85 -3.94 1.97
C ILE A 85 26.69 -4.65 0.91
N LYS A 86 26.66 -5.99 0.90
CA LYS A 86 27.36 -6.80 -0.11
C LYS A 86 26.65 -6.68 -1.45
N VAL A 87 27.43 -6.57 -2.53
CA VAL A 87 26.89 -6.55 -3.89
C VAL A 87 26.10 -7.84 -4.16
N GLY A 88 24.86 -7.69 -4.64
CA GLY A 88 23.98 -8.81 -4.97
C GLY A 88 23.19 -9.40 -3.79
N GLU A 89 23.34 -8.88 -2.59
CA GLU A 89 22.52 -9.30 -1.42
C GLU A 89 21.05 -8.94 -1.61
N HIS A 90 20.77 -7.80 -2.24
CA HIS A 90 19.43 -7.33 -2.58
C HIS A 90 19.32 -6.95 -4.05
N GLY A 91 18.13 -7.07 -4.60
CA GLY A 91 17.77 -6.57 -5.93
C GLY A 91 17.74 -5.03 -5.99
N CYS A 92 17.71 -4.49 -7.21
CA CYS A 92 17.74 -3.04 -7.47
C CYS A 92 16.56 -2.27 -6.84
N TRP A 93 15.42 -2.92 -6.63
CA TRP A 93 14.21 -2.34 -6.02
C TRP A 93 14.35 -2.07 -4.51
N LYS A 94 15.44 -2.52 -3.88
CA LYS A 94 15.85 -2.09 -2.54
C LYS A 94 16.42 -0.67 -2.53
N TYR A 95 16.96 -0.22 -3.66
CA TYR A 95 17.66 1.07 -3.77
C TYR A 95 16.95 2.06 -4.69
N CYS A 96 16.16 1.59 -5.62
CA CYS A 96 15.40 2.36 -6.62
C CYS A 96 16.26 3.49 -7.23
N LEU A 97 17.43 3.13 -7.81
CA LEU A 97 18.26 4.11 -8.52
C LEU A 97 17.48 4.64 -9.74
N GLU A 98 17.74 5.88 -10.13
CA GLU A 98 17.03 6.52 -11.25
C GLU A 98 17.15 5.71 -12.56
N GLU A 99 18.32 5.15 -12.82
CA GLU A 99 18.58 4.29 -13.97
C GLU A 99 17.73 3.02 -13.98
N ASP A 100 17.53 2.38 -12.81
CA ASP A 100 16.72 1.18 -12.67
C ASP A 100 15.24 1.49 -12.86
N MET A 101 14.76 2.58 -12.28
CA MET A 101 13.37 3.00 -12.40
C MET A 101 13.05 3.42 -13.84
N ARG A 102 13.89 4.26 -14.47
CA ARG A 102 13.70 4.72 -15.85
C ARG A 102 13.77 3.58 -16.86
N ARG A 103 14.52 2.54 -16.60
CA ARG A 103 14.55 1.33 -17.46
C ARG A 103 13.16 0.69 -17.60
N ILE A 104 12.27 0.86 -16.61
CA ILE A 104 10.93 0.27 -16.60
C ILE A 104 9.85 1.24 -17.07
N VAL A 105 9.91 2.49 -16.61
CA VAL A 105 8.81 3.45 -16.75
C VAL A 105 9.19 4.68 -17.61
N ASP A 106 10.39 4.70 -18.19
CA ASP A 106 10.97 5.86 -18.87
C ASP A 106 10.92 7.11 -17.97
N ASP A 107 10.40 8.22 -18.45
CA ASP A 107 10.15 9.44 -17.69
C ASP A 107 8.71 9.50 -17.13
N ASN A 108 8.05 8.35 -17.01
CA ASN A 108 6.66 8.21 -16.56
C ASN A 108 5.71 9.22 -17.22
N PRO A 109 5.40 9.07 -18.53
CA PRO A 109 4.55 10.01 -19.27
C PRO A 109 3.05 9.77 -18.99
N THR A 110 2.69 9.43 -17.74
CA THR A 110 1.32 9.08 -17.33
C THR A 110 0.90 9.87 -16.10
N ASP A 111 -0.38 9.80 -15.73
CA ASP A 111 -0.90 10.42 -14.51
C ASP A 111 -0.63 9.59 -13.24
N LEU A 112 -0.10 8.37 -13.36
CA LEU A 112 0.27 7.53 -12.22
C LEU A 112 1.46 8.16 -11.49
N LYS A 113 1.30 8.50 -10.23
CA LYS A 113 2.40 9.00 -9.40
C LYS A 113 3.28 7.87 -8.89
N LEU A 114 4.59 8.06 -9.00
CA LEU A 114 5.57 7.10 -8.51
C LEU A 114 6.04 7.46 -7.10
N THR A 115 6.20 6.43 -6.28
CA THR A 115 6.66 6.62 -4.90
C THR A 115 7.68 5.56 -4.51
N VAL A 116 8.49 5.88 -3.52
CA VAL A 116 9.43 4.97 -2.88
C VAL A 116 9.37 5.13 -1.37
N MET A 117 9.69 4.06 -0.64
CA MET A 117 9.77 4.09 0.82
C MET A 117 11.20 4.34 1.29
N ALA A 118 11.36 5.15 2.32
CA ALA A 118 12.62 5.40 3.00
C ALA A 118 12.45 5.12 4.49
N ASP A 119 13.12 4.09 4.99
CA ASP A 119 13.06 3.74 6.41
C ASP A 119 13.92 4.70 7.23
N ALA A 120 13.40 5.22 8.32
CA ALA A 120 14.18 5.99 9.28
C ALA A 120 15.37 5.16 9.78
N GLU A 121 16.56 5.80 9.87
CA GLU A 121 17.83 5.20 10.29
C GLU A 121 18.41 4.13 9.32
N ARG A 122 17.77 3.88 8.14
CA ARG A 122 18.28 2.93 7.13
C ARG A 122 18.51 3.56 5.76
N CYS A 123 18.22 4.84 5.64
CA CYS A 123 18.44 5.65 4.44
C CYS A 123 19.34 6.82 4.81
N ASP A 124 20.39 7.07 4.02
CA ASP A 124 21.11 8.33 4.05
C ASP A 124 20.34 9.33 3.20
N TYR A 125 19.27 9.87 3.76
CA TYR A 125 18.30 10.66 3.01
C TYR A 125 18.87 11.93 2.37
N HIS A 126 20.00 12.43 2.88
CA HIS A 126 20.68 13.54 2.25
C HIS A 126 21.33 13.18 0.91
N GLU A 127 21.87 11.95 0.80
CA GLU A 127 22.59 11.47 -0.38
C GLU A 127 21.74 10.52 -1.26
N ASP A 128 20.98 9.60 -0.64
CA ASP A 128 20.22 8.56 -1.37
C ASP A 128 18.96 9.12 -2.05
N ILE A 129 18.43 10.27 -1.57
CA ILE A 129 17.26 10.94 -2.15
C ILE A 129 17.71 12.19 -2.91
N PRO A 130 17.71 12.18 -4.26
CA PRO A 130 18.08 13.34 -5.06
C PRO A 130 17.02 14.45 -4.95
N LYS A 131 17.23 15.60 -5.59
CA LYS A 131 16.17 16.62 -5.75
C LYS A 131 15.08 16.09 -6.69
N SER A 132 13.84 16.44 -6.45
CA SER A 132 12.68 15.94 -7.25
C SER A 132 12.80 16.25 -8.74
N LYS A 133 13.40 17.38 -9.12
CA LYS A 133 13.65 17.73 -10.52
C LYS A 133 14.61 16.77 -11.27
N ASP A 134 15.41 16.00 -10.53
CA ASP A 134 16.40 15.04 -11.04
C ASP A 134 15.89 13.59 -10.92
N SER A 135 14.66 13.40 -10.42
CA SER A 135 14.02 12.10 -10.17
C SER A 135 12.69 11.97 -10.92
N ILE A 136 12.29 10.73 -11.20
CA ILE A 136 10.94 10.41 -11.70
C ILE A 136 9.97 10.10 -10.56
N VAL A 137 10.42 10.15 -9.31
CA VAL A 137 9.59 9.92 -8.12
C VAL A 137 8.84 11.20 -7.75
N ASP A 138 7.55 11.06 -7.45
CA ASP A 138 6.69 12.17 -7.00
C ASP A 138 6.63 12.28 -5.49
N MET A 139 6.71 11.15 -4.77
CA MET A 139 6.47 11.09 -3.33
C MET A 139 7.47 10.20 -2.61
N ILE A 140 7.99 10.68 -1.49
CA ILE A 140 8.78 9.90 -0.53
C ILE A 140 7.90 9.50 0.64
N ARG A 141 7.84 8.18 0.93
CA ARG A 141 7.11 7.62 2.07
C ARG A 141 8.11 7.26 3.16
N VAL A 142 8.08 8.00 4.26
CA VAL A 142 8.97 7.76 5.40
C VAL A 142 8.36 6.71 6.32
N ALA A 143 9.01 5.55 6.46
CA ALA A 143 8.61 4.53 7.43
C ALA A 143 9.38 4.71 8.74
N THR A 144 8.66 4.70 9.87
CA THR A 144 9.25 4.99 11.18
C THR A 144 8.56 4.20 12.28
N TYR A 145 9.31 3.87 13.33
CA TYR A 145 8.75 3.47 14.63
C TYR A 145 8.58 4.71 15.51
N ILE A 146 7.82 4.57 16.59
CA ILE A 146 7.50 5.68 17.51
C ILE A 146 8.75 6.36 18.07
N ASN A 147 9.78 5.59 18.40
CA ASN A 147 11.04 6.08 18.96
C ASN A 147 11.94 6.76 17.92
N GLN A 148 11.63 6.65 16.62
CA GLN A 148 12.42 7.23 15.51
C GLN A 148 11.76 8.47 14.90
N ILE A 149 10.66 8.97 15.48
CA ILE A 149 9.93 10.15 14.97
C ILE A 149 10.84 11.37 14.75
N PRO A 150 11.79 11.73 15.64
CA PRO A 150 12.68 12.86 15.38
C PRO A 150 13.44 12.71 14.04
N THR A 151 14.03 11.56 13.77
CA THR A 151 14.69 11.27 12.49
C THR A 151 13.69 11.32 11.32
N ALA A 152 12.50 10.77 11.50
CA ALA A 152 11.46 10.80 10.47
C ALA A 152 11.02 12.23 10.11
N LEU A 153 10.95 13.14 11.08
CA LEU A 153 10.65 14.55 10.84
C LEU A 153 11.73 15.25 10.02
N ASP A 154 13.00 14.98 10.32
CA ASP A 154 14.13 15.51 9.54
C ASP A 154 14.09 14.97 8.09
N MET A 155 13.77 13.68 7.91
CA MET A 155 13.61 13.06 6.59
C MET A 155 12.44 13.66 5.81
N VAL A 156 11.29 13.86 6.45
CA VAL A 156 10.11 14.50 5.83
C VAL A 156 10.46 15.91 5.38
N LYS A 157 11.10 16.69 6.25
CA LYS A 157 11.52 18.05 5.93
C LYS A 157 12.53 18.08 4.77
N ASP A 158 13.56 17.24 4.79
CA ASP A 158 14.57 17.17 3.73
C ASP A 158 13.93 16.80 2.39
N ALA A 159 13.05 15.79 2.36
CA ALA A 159 12.36 15.37 1.14
C ALA A 159 11.40 16.46 0.63
N HIS A 160 10.66 17.12 1.52
CA HIS A 160 9.80 18.25 1.17
C HIS A 160 10.61 19.42 0.58
N ASP A 161 11.74 19.80 1.22
CA ASP A 161 12.63 20.88 0.75
C ASP A 161 13.29 20.52 -0.60
N LYS A 162 13.45 19.22 -0.91
CA LYS A 162 13.86 18.71 -2.23
C LYS A 162 12.75 18.72 -3.27
N GLY A 163 11.50 19.04 -2.89
CA GLY A 163 10.35 19.22 -3.78
C GLY A 163 9.43 18.00 -3.93
N TYR A 164 9.51 17.01 -3.05
CA TYR A 164 8.63 15.83 -3.06
C TYR A 164 7.35 16.03 -2.27
N GLU A 165 6.27 15.36 -2.67
CA GLU A 165 5.21 15.01 -1.72
C GLU A 165 5.81 14.06 -0.67
N THR A 166 5.33 14.15 0.59
CA THR A 166 5.82 13.28 1.67
C THR A 166 4.67 12.65 2.44
N THR A 167 4.86 11.42 2.92
CA THR A 167 3.94 10.77 3.86
C THR A 167 4.74 10.05 4.94
N VAL A 168 4.09 9.75 6.08
CA VAL A 168 4.71 8.99 7.17
C VAL A 168 3.91 7.72 7.43
N ASN A 169 4.61 6.59 7.43
CA ASN A 169 4.08 5.28 7.81
C ASN A 169 4.54 4.95 9.23
N LEU A 170 3.68 5.21 10.23
CA LEU A 170 3.99 4.88 11.64
C LEU A 170 3.75 3.39 11.87
N MET A 171 4.85 2.63 11.90
CA MET A 171 4.86 1.18 12.03
C MET A 171 4.51 0.72 13.45
N ALA A 172 4.00 -0.53 13.54
CA ALA A 172 3.67 -1.21 14.79
C ALA A 172 2.72 -0.41 15.71
N ALA A 173 1.78 0.32 15.12
CA ALA A 173 0.83 1.16 15.88
C ALA A 173 -0.02 0.36 16.90
N SER A 174 -0.13 -0.97 16.71
CA SER A 174 -0.88 -1.86 17.61
C SER A 174 -0.30 -1.98 19.02
N VAL A 175 1.02 -1.81 19.15
CA VAL A 175 1.77 -2.01 20.42
C VAL A 175 2.31 -0.71 21.02
N VAL A 176 2.06 0.44 20.39
CA VAL A 176 2.52 1.74 20.90
C VAL A 176 1.68 2.15 22.10
N PRO A 177 2.29 2.52 23.26
CA PRO A 177 1.58 3.10 24.39
C PRO A 177 0.83 4.37 24.00
N GLU A 178 -0.36 4.55 24.55
CA GLU A 178 -1.25 5.65 24.13
C GLU A 178 -0.62 7.03 24.30
N ARG A 179 0.12 7.25 25.39
CA ARG A 179 0.81 8.51 25.63
C ARG A 179 1.83 8.82 24.54
N GLU A 180 2.68 7.84 24.24
CA GLU A 180 3.71 7.99 23.19
C GLU A 180 3.08 8.20 21.82
N LEU A 181 1.98 7.49 21.54
CA LEU A 181 1.24 7.67 20.29
C LEU A 181 0.68 9.09 20.17
N ASN A 182 0.12 9.64 21.24
CA ASN A 182 -0.39 11.02 21.25
C ASN A 182 0.72 12.04 21.01
N GLU A 183 1.83 11.94 21.73
CA GLU A 183 3.01 12.81 21.57
C GLU A 183 3.57 12.70 20.13
N GLY A 184 3.70 11.48 19.60
CA GLY A 184 4.16 11.23 18.24
C GLY A 184 3.23 11.80 17.15
N LEU A 185 1.92 11.65 17.31
CA LEU A 185 0.94 12.20 16.38
C LEU A 185 0.92 13.72 16.38
N GLU A 186 1.09 14.35 17.55
CA GLU A 186 1.21 15.81 17.66
C GLU A 186 2.43 16.32 16.88
N MET A 187 3.58 15.68 17.06
CA MET A 187 4.81 16.03 16.32
C MET A 187 4.62 15.83 14.79
N LEU A 188 4.07 14.69 14.37
CA LEU A 188 3.84 14.39 12.95
C LEU A 188 2.79 15.32 12.32
N ALA A 189 1.77 15.73 13.07
CA ALA A 189 0.77 16.69 12.60
C ALA A 189 1.38 18.07 12.32
N GLY A 190 2.47 18.44 13.01
CA GLY A 190 3.22 19.66 12.75
C GLY A 190 4.20 19.60 11.57
N SER A 191 4.43 18.42 10.96
CA SER A 191 5.40 18.23 9.86
C SER A 191 4.87 18.67 8.50
N GLU A 192 5.68 18.56 7.46
CA GLU A 192 5.32 18.79 6.05
C GLU A 192 4.69 17.57 5.39
N ALA A 193 4.48 16.48 6.13
CA ALA A 193 3.85 15.28 5.58
C ALA A 193 2.40 15.57 5.14
N LYS A 194 2.04 15.09 3.94
CA LYS A 194 0.69 15.19 3.37
C LYS A 194 -0.29 14.24 4.06
N ALA A 195 0.18 13.04 4.40
CA ALA A 195 -0.63 12.02 5.05
C ALA A 195 0.18 11.24 6.10
N ILE A 196 -0.51 10.79 7.15
CA ILE A 196 0.06 9.91 8.18
C ILE A 196 -0.72 8.60 8.15
N TYR A 197 0.00 7.48 8.04
CA TYR A 197 -0.58 6.15 7.90
C TYR A 197 -0.66 5.40 9.23
N VAL A 198 -1.82 4.82 9.48
CA VAL A 198 -1.98 3.72 10.44
C VAL A 198 -1.47 2.44 9.78
N VAL A 199 -0.41 1.85 10.33
CA VAL A 199 0.19 0.63 9.80
C VAL A 199 -0.07 -0.54 10.74
N ASP A 200 -0.84 -1.51 10.30
CA ASP A 200 -1.02 -2.80 10.99
C ASP A 200 0.14 -3.75 10.64
N SER A 201 1.32 -3.45 11.19
CA SER A 201 2.56 -4.17 10.87
C SER A 201 2.52 -5.66 11.19
N PHE A 202 1.66 -6.07 12.13
CA PHE A 202 1.58 -7.45 12.61
C PHE A 202 0.34 -8.19 12.07
N GLY A 203 -0.55 -7.47 11.35
CA GLY A 203 -1.83 -8.00 10.89
C GLY A 203 -2.71 -8.43 12.06
N ALA A 204 -2.62 -7.71 13.19
CA ALA A 204 -3.19 -8.05 14.49
C ALA A 204 -4.41 -7.21 14.88
N LEU A 205 -4.77 -6.21 14.07
CA LEU A 205 -5.85 -5.30 14.41
C LEU A 205 -7.22 -5.92 14.09
N TYR A 206 -8.14 -5.81 15.05
CA TYR A 206 -9.58 -5.99 14.83
C TYR A 206 -10.23 -4.65 14.47
N SER A 207 -11.43 -4.70 13.89
CA SER A 207 -12.16 -3.53 13.36
C SER A 207 -12.30 -2.40 14.38
N GLU A 208 -12.59 -2.71 15.65
CA GLU A 208 -12.74 -1.72 16.71
C GLU A 208 -11.44 -0.94 16.95
N LYS A 209 -10.30 -1.64 16.94
CA LYS A 209 -8.99 -1.01 17.11
C LYS A 209 -8.62 -0.17 15.89
N VAL A 210 -8.96 -0.61 14.68
CA VAL A 210 -8.79 0.18 13.44
C VAL A 210 -9.60 1.47 13.52
N GLN A 211 -10.88 1.38 13.88
CA GLN A 211 -11.73 2.56 14.06
C GLN A 211 -11.15 3.53 15.10
N TYR A 212 -10.71 3.00 16.23
CA TYR A 212 -10.10 3.81 17.28
C TYR A 212 -8.85 4.54 16.78
N LEU A 213 -7.91 3.81 16.16
CA LEU A 213 -6.66 4.40 15.66
C LEU A 213 -6.93 5.43 14.57
N VAL A 214 -7.75 5.11 13.56
CA VAL A 214 -8.04 6.04 12.46
C VAL A 214 -8.72 7.31 12.99
N LYS A 215 -9.69 7.21 13.93
CA LYS A 215 -10.31 8.39 14.58
C LYS A 215 -9.26 9.22 15.32
N LYS A 216 -8.37 8.56 16.04
CA LYS A 216 -7.28 9.23 16.76
C LYS A 216 -6.36 9.98 15.79
N TYR A 217 -5.87 9.35 14.73
CA TYR A 217 -5.04 10.00 13.72
C TYR A 217 -5.77 11.19 13.06
N LEU A 218 -7.04 11.01 12.70
CA LEU A 218 -7.85 12.10 12.14
C LEU A 218 -7.99 13.29 13.07
N SER A 219 -8.04 13.08 14.40
CA SER A 219 -8.15 14.17 15.36
C SER A 219 -6.91 15.08 15.41
N TYR A 220 -5.73 14.55 15.08
CA TYR A 220 -4.49 15.32 14.95
C TYR A 220 -4.27 15.84 13.53
N CYS A 221 -4.57 15.01 12.50
CA CYS A 221 -4.27 15.32 11.12
C CYS A 221 -5.22 16.37 10.51
N LYS A 222 -6.53 16.25 10.73
CA LYS A 222 -7.51 17.16 10.12
C LYS A 222 -7.30 18.64 10.47
N PRO A 223 -7.02 19.04 11.74
CA PRO A 223 -6.75 20.42 12.07
C PRO A 223 -5.54 21.01 11.34
N SER A 224 -4.58 20.16 10.98
CA SER A 224 -3.37 20.52 10.24
C SER A 224 -3.50 20.34 8.73
N GLY A 225 -4.70 20.06 8.21
CA GLY A 225 -4.96 19.87 6.77
C GLY A 225 -4.34 18.61 6.18
N LYS A 226 -4.03 17.60 7.02
CA LYS A 226 -3.41 16.36 6.58
C LYS A 226 -4.43 15.25 6.39
N ASP A 227 -4.10 14.34 5.48
CA ASP A 227 -4.84 13.12 5.22
C ASP A 227 -4.43 11.99 6.19
N VAL A 228 -5.26 10.94 6.27
CA VAL A 228 -4.94 9.72 7.00
C VAL A 228 -4.96 8.55 6.05
N GLY A 229 -3.88 7.77 6.07
CA GLY A 229 -3.75 6.54 5.29
C GLY A 229 -3.87 5.28 6.15
N VAL A 230 -4.11 4.16 5.49
CA VAL A 230 -4.10 2.82 6.11
C VAL A 230 -3.28 1.84 5.28
N HIS A 231 -2.46 1.05 5.96
CA HIS A 231 -1.69 -0.06 5.41
C HIS A 231 -1.91 -1.29 6.29
N MET A 232 -2.64 -2.29 5.78
CA MET A 232 -3.14 -3.42 6.56
C MET A 232 -2.52 -4.73 6.09
N HIS A 233 -1.79 -5.42 7.01
CA HIS A 233 -1.32 -6.78 6.78
C HIS A 233 -2.40 -7.84 7.08
N ASN A 234 -2.27 -9.03 6.47
CA ASN A 234 -3.35 -10.01 6.38
C ASN A 234 -3.16 -11.24 7.29
N ASN A 235 -2.40 -11.13 8.38
CA ASN A 235 -2.08 -12.26 9.25
C ASN A 235 -3.34 -12.95 9.80
N MET A 236 -4.32 -12.17 10.26
CA MET A 236 -5.62 -12.67 10.71
C MET A 236 -6.70 -12.69 9.61
N GLN A 237 -6.33 -12.55 8.33
CA GLN A 237 -7.25 -12.48 7.17
C GLN A 237 -8.23 -11.30 7.22
N LEU A 238 -7.86 -10.21 7.91
CA LEU A 238 -8.71 -9.04 8.11
C LEU A 238 -8.25 -7.80 7.31
N ALA A 239 -7.17 -7.88 6.55
CA ALA A 239 -6.59 -6.70 5.89
C ALA A 239 -7.60 -5.93 5.03
N PHE A 240 -8.39 -6.63 4.21
CA PHE A 240 -9.41 -6.01 3.38
C PHE A 240 -10.55 -5.41 4.23
N ALA A 241 -11.08 -6.17 5.20
CA ALA A 241 -12.13 -5.69 6.10
C ALA A 241 -11.66 -4.46 6.90
N ASN A 242 -10.44 -4.49 7.43
CA ASN A 242 -9.84 -3.39 8.17
C ASN A 242 -9.58 -2.16 7.29
N THR A 243 -9.24 -2.35 6.00
CA THR A 243 -9.15 -1.24 5.04
C THR A 243 -10.51 -0.59 4.82
N ILE A 244 -11.60 -1.38 4.70
CA ILE A 244 -12.98 -0.86 4.62
C ILE A 244 -13.33 -0.07 5.88
N GLU A 245 -13.01 -0.58 7.08
CA GLU A 245 -13.23 0.15 8.33
C GLU A 245 -12.50 1.49 8.35
N GLY A 246 -11.24 1.51 7.86
CA GLY A 246 -10.49 2.75 7.69
C GLY A 246 -11.22 3.75 6.81
N ILE A 247 -11.79 3.30 5.67
CA ILE A 247 -12.58 4.14 4.76
C ILE A 247 -13.83 4.68 5.46
N VAL A 248 -14.57 3.82 6.15
CA VAL A 248 -15.81 4.18 6.86
C VAL A 248 -15.56 5.30 7.86
N VAL A 249 -14.44 5.25 8.56
CA VAL A 249 -14.05 6.25 9.58
C VAL A 249 -13.54 7.55 8.94
N GLY A 250 -12.96 7.49 7.74
CA GLY A 250 -12.53 8.67 7.01
C GLY A 250 -11.07 8.67 6.56
N ALA A 251 -10.38 7.54 6.61
CA ALA A 251 -9.11 7.39 5.90
C ALA A 251 -9.35 7.51 4.39
N ASN A 252 -8.41 8.11 3.68
CA ASN A 252 -8.53 8.38 2.25
C ASN A 252 -7.29 8.01 1.43
N PHE A 253 -6.18 7.62 2.05
CA PHE A 253 -5.05 6.96 1.40
C PHE A 253 -5.06 5.47 1.74
N LEU A 254 -5.14 4.62 0.72
CA LEU A 254 -5.37 3.19 0.87
C LEU A 254 -4.28 2.39 0.17
N ASP A 255 -3.49 1.68 0.95
CA ASP A 255 -2.47 0.78 0.41
C ASP A 255 -3.08 -0.60 0.10
N ALA A 256 -2.71 -1.15 -1.04
CA ALA A 256 -3.06 -2.50 -1.43
C ALA A 256 -1.97 -3.12 -2.32
N THR A 257 -2.01 -4.44 -2.51
CA THR A 257 -1.10 -5.15 -3.39
C THR A 257 -1.87 -6.15 -4.27
N MET A 258 -1.40 -6.36 -5.48
CA MET A 258 -2.00 -7.34 -6.41
C MET A 258 -1.88 -8.74 -5.84
N ALA A 259 -2.99 -9.49 -5.80
CA ALA A 259 -3.14 -10.79 -5.15
C ALA A 259 -2.71 -10.80 -3.66
N GLY A 260 -2.68 -9.65 -3.01
CA GLY A 260 -2.19 -9.51 -1.64
C GLY A 260 -0.70 -9.81 -1.47
N LEU A 261 0.11 -9.78 -2.55
CA LEU A 261 1.54 -10.09 -2.49
C LEU A 261 2.24 -9.19 -1.48
N GLY A 262 2.93 -9.79 -0.52
CA GLY A 262 3.66 -9.07 0.52
C GLY A 262 4.20 -10.00 1.59
N ARG A 263 4.87 -9.42 2.55
CA ARG A 263 5.51 -10.17 3.65
C ARG A 263 4.52 -11.08 4.36
N GLY A 264 4.89 -12.34 4.51
CA GLY A 264 4.15 -13.34 5.28
C GLY A 264 2.76 -13.61 4.74
N ALA A 265 1.73 -13.26 5.50
CA ALA A 265 0.34 -13.43 5.11
C ALA A 265 -0.13 -12.42 4.04
N GLY A 266 0.73 -11.47 3.67
CA GLY A 266 0.45 -10.45 2.65
C GLY A 266 -0.36 -9.27 3.18
N ASN A 267 -1.03 -8.56 2.27
CA ASN A 267 -1.69 -7.29 2.47
C ASN A 267 -3.16 -7.31 2.01
N CYS A 268 -3.82 -6.17 2.13
CA CYS A 268 -5.09 -5.90 1.43
C CYS A 268 -4.93 -6.14 -0.07
N GLN A 269 -5.83 -6.94 -0.66
CA GLN A 269 -5.79 -7.25 -2.08
C GLN A 269 -6.31 -6.07 -2.92
N MET A 270 -5.53 -5.66 -3.93
CA MET A 270 -5.88 -4.56 -4.84
C MET A 270 -7.19 -4.83 -5.57
N GLU A 271 -7.36 -6.03 -6.08
CA GLU A 271 -8.54 -6.44 -6.84
C GLU A 271 -9.82 -6.40 -6.00
N LEU A 272 -9.75 -6.74 -4.71
CA LEU A 272 -10.88 -6.61 -3.79
C LEU A 272 -11.17 -5.14 -3.48
N LEU A 273 -10.13 -4.34 -3.24
CA LEU A 273 -10.28 -2.92 -2.91
C LEU A 273 -10.90 -2.14 -4.07
N LEU A 274 -10.38 -2.30 -5.29
CA LEU A 274 -10.94 -1.61 -6.46
C LEU A 274 -12.38 -2.04 -6.76
N GLY A 275 -12.68 -3.34 -6.59
CA GLY A 275 -14.03 -3.88 -6.72
C GLY A 275 -15.00 -3.30 -5.70
N PHE A 276 -14.56 -3.08 -4.46
CA PHE A 276 -15.36 -2.50 -3.38
C PHE A 276 -15.64 -1.01 -3.60
N LEU A 277 -14.65 -0.23 -4.05
CA LEU A 277 -14.76 1.23 -4.13
C LEU A 277 -15.81 1.72 -5.13
N HIS A 278 -16.17 0.92 -6.15
CA HIS A 278 -17.12 1.29 -7.20
C HIS A 278 -16.85 2.70 -7.81
N ASN A 279 -15.61 3.15 -7.73
CA ASN A 279 -15.24 4.46 -8.26
C ASN A 279 -15.00 4.33 -9.77
N PRO A 280 -15.68 5.14 -10.62
CA PRO A 280 -15.57 5.05 -12.07
C PRO A 280 -14.16 5.38 -12.60
N LYS A 281 -13.30 5.96 -11.78
CA LYS A 281 -11.89 6.19 -12.08
C LYS A 281 -11.11 4.88 -12.22
N TYR A 282 -11.45 3.86 -11.41
CA TYR A 282 -10.70 2.61 -11.37
C TYR A 282 -11.25 1.59 -12.34
N ASN A 283 -10.35 0.96 -13.08
CA ASN A 283 -10.65 -0.14 -13.98
C ASN A 283 -10.02 -1.43 -13.42
N LEU A 284 -10.86 -2.33 -12.94
CA LEU A 284 -10.41 -3.59 -12.32
C LEU A 284 -9.75 -4.56 -13.33
N ARG A 285 -10.19 -4.56 -14.61
CA ARG A 285 -9.77 -5.56 -15.60
C ARG A 285 -8.24 -5.64 -15.79
N PRO A 286 -7.47 -4.56 -15.99
CA PRO A 286 -6.02 -4.63 -16.12
C PRO A 286 -5.32 -5.21 -14.89
N VAL A 287 -5.86 -4.93 -13.69
CA VAL A 287 -5.35 -5.50 -12.44
C VAL A 287 -5.56 -7.01 -12.41
N LEU A 288 -6.75 -7.51 -12.78
CA LEU A 288 -7.02 -8.95 -12.87
C LEU A 288 -6.14 -9.65 -13.91
N GLU A 289 -5.88 -9.01 -15.05
CA GLU A 289 -4.98 -9.55 -16.08
C GLU A 289 -3.54 -9.66 -15.54
N CYS A 290 -3.05 -8.66 -14.82
CA CYS A 290 -1.73 -8.70 -14.17
C CYS A 290 -1.68 -9.77 -13.08
N VAL A 291 -2.69 -9.85 -12.23
CA VAL A 291 -2.79 -10.90 -11.20
C VAL A 291 -2.70 -12.28 -11.84
N GLN A 292 -3.54 -12.56 -12.84
CA GLN A 292 -3.61 -13.87 -13.49
C GLN A 292 -2.31 -14.25 -14.21
N ASN A 293 -1.73 -13.31 -14.96
CA ASN A 293 -0.66 -13.62 -15.90
C ASN A 293 0.75 -13.41 -15.31
N THR A 294 0.88 -12.60 -14.26
CA THR A 294 2.18 -12.21 -13.70
C THR A 294 2.32 -12.59 -12.23
N ILE A 295 1.37 -12.21 -11.36
CA ILE A 295 1.55 -12.37 -9.91
C ILE A 295 1.24 -13.81 -9.47
N GLU A 296 0.10 -14.39 -9.87
CA GLU A 296 -0.26 -15.76 -9.48
C GLU A 296 0.78 -16.82 -9.89
N PRO A 297 1.41 -16.75 -11.07
CA PRO A 297 2.49 -17.67 -11.42
C PRO A 297 3.70 -17.64 -10.48
N MET A 298 3.93 -16.52 -9.77
CA MET A 298 5.02 -16.41 -8.79
C MET A 298 4.81 -17.29 -7.55
N ARG A 299 3.57 -17.74 -7.27
CA ARG A 299 3.27 -18.66 -6.15
C ARG A 299 4.02 -19.99 -6.24
N SER A 300 4.50 -20.36 -7.42
CA SER A 300 5.39 -21.51 -7.60
C SER A 300 6.75 -21.37 -6.90
N LYS A 301 7.16 -20.13 -6.59
CA LYS A 301 8.49 -19.81 -6.01
C LYS A 301 8.41 -18.98 -4.74
N LEU A 302 7.34 -18.22 -4.55
CA LEU A 302 7.12 -17.35 -3.40
C LEU A 302 5.81 -17.74 -2.71
N LEU A 303 5.88 -17.96 -1.41
CA LEU A 303 4.71 -18.33 -0.61
C LEU A 303 4.25 -17.12 0.21
N TRP A 304 3.05 -16.63 -0.07
CA TRP A 304 2.37 -15.61 0.74
C TRP A 304 0.89 -15.96 0.86
N GLY A 305 0.24 -15.38 1.84
CA GLY A 305 -1.16 -15.60 2.14
C GLY A 305 -1.35 -16.31 3.48
N TYR A 306 -2.52 -16.93 3.65
CA TYR A 306 -2.86 -17.63 4.88
C TYR A 306 -1.89 -18.76 5.19
N ASP A 307 -1.35 -18.72 6.41
CA ASP A 307 -0.54 -19.81 6.98
C ASP A 307 -0.62 -19.73 8.51
N LEU A 308 -0.64 -20.90 9.20
CA LEU A 308 -0.81 -20.99 10.65
C LEU A 308 0.25 -20.20 11.44
N PRO A 309 1.55 -20.26 11.15
CA PRO A 309 2.54 -19.46 11.87
C PRO A 309 2.28 -17.96 11.82
N TYR A 310 1.84 -17.44 10.68
CA TYR A 310 1.49 -16.02 10.56
C TYR A 310 0.21 -15.68 11.32
N LEU A 311 -0.81 -16.55 11.26
CA LEU A 311 -2.03 -16.39 12.03
C LEU A 311 -1.71 -16.31 13.53
N LEU A 312 -0.89 -17.22 14.05
CA LEU A 312 -0.56 -17.27 15.48
C LEU A 312 0.17 -16.01 15.95
N THR A 313 1.15 -15.52 15.18
CA THR A 313 1.81 -14.25 15.52
C THR A 313 0.87 -13.05 15.44
N GLY A 314 -0.11 -13.06 14.52
CA GLY A 314 -1.16 -12.04 14.45
C GLY A 314 -2.08 -12.06 15.68
N LEU A 315 -2.58 -13.25 16.06
CA LEU A 315 -3.43 -13.41 17.24
C LEU A 315 -2.75 -12.93 18.54
N LEU A 316 -1.44 -13.14 18.67
CA LEU A 316 -0.65 -12.73 19.81
C LEU A 316 -0.10 -11.28 19.69
N ASN A 317 -0.49 -10.55 18.65
CA ASN A 317 -0.01 -9.19 18.37
C ASN A 317 1.52 -9.07 18.40
N GLN A 318 2.19 -10.05 17.82
CA GLN A 318 3.65 -10.14 17.77
C GLN A 318 4.20 -9.91 16.35
N HIS A 319 5.44 -9.44 16.29
CA HIS A 319 6.12 -9.25 15.01
C HIS A 319 6.29 -10.62 14.30
N PRO A 320 5.91 -10.77 13.00
CA PRO A 320 5.90 -12.04 12.28
C PRO A 320 7.30 -12.64 12.01
N ARG A 321 8.37 -12.10 12.62
CA ARG A 321 9.76 -12.56 12.43
C ARG A 321 9.95 -14.03 12.83
N THR A 322 9.32 -14.48 13.90
CA THR A 322 9.38 -15.86 14.35
C THR A 322 8.69 -16.80 13.35
N ALA A 323 7.52 -16.41 12.85
CA ALA A 323 6.81 -17.14 11.80
C ALA A 323 7.61 -17.22 10.49
N ILE A 324 8.28 -16.13 10.09
CA ILE A 324 9.15 -16.11 8.90
C ILE A 324 10.29 -17.13 9.07
N LYS A 325 10.99 -17.14 10.21
CA LYS A 325 12.05 -18.10 10.50
C LYS A 325 11.56 -19.54 10.49
N PHE A 326 10.38 -19.80 11.06
CA PHE A 326 9.75 -21.11 11.03
C PHE A 326 9.52 -21.58 9.59
N LYS A 327 8.94 -20.73 8.74
CA LYS A 327 8.69 -21.05 7.33
C LYS A 327 9.98 -21.22 6.53
N GLU A 328 11.01 -20.43 6.78
CA GLU A 328 12.32 -20.62 6.16
C GLU A 328 12.97 -21.94 6.52
N ALA A 329 12.79 -22.43 7.75
CA ALA A 329 13.27 -23.74 8.18
C ALA A 329 12.49 -24.87 7.48
N GLU A 330 11.17 -24.76 7.35
CA GLU A 330 10.35 -25.72 6.57
C GLU A 330 10.80 -25.80 5.10
N LEU A 331 11.04 -24.67 4.47
CA LEU A 331 11.53 -24.62 3.07
C LEU A 331 12.92 -25.27 2.90
N LYS A 332 13.73 -25.30 3.97
CA LYS A 332 15.04 -26.00 4.02
C LYS A 332 14.92 -27.48 4.40
N GLY A 333 13.69 -28.00 4.54
CA GLY A 333 13.42 -29.41 4.84
C GLY A 333 13.35 -29.76 6.32
N THR A 334 13.39 -28.78 7.23
CA THR A 334 13.15 -29.03 8.65
C THR A 334 11.64 -29.14 8.88
N LYS A 335 11.17 -30.29 9.33
CA LYS A 335 9.75 -30.47 9.68
C LYS A 335 9.46 -29.68 10.97
N GLY A 336 8.64 -28.64 10.87
CA GLY A 336 8.17 -27.88 12.02
C GLY A 336 6.95 -28.53 12.67
N ASP A 337 6.83 -28.40 14.00
CA ASP A 337 5.62 -28.72 14.75
C ASP A 337 4.91 -27.39 15.09
N ILE A 338 3.66 -27.25 14.65
CA ILE A 338 2.91 -26.01 14.86
C ILE A 338 2.48 -25.78 16.30
N LEU A 339 2.34 -26.88 17.08
CA LEU A 339 2.00 -26.77 18.50
C LEU A 339 3.22 -26.32 19.31
N GLU A 340 4.40 -26.89 19.01
CA GLU A 340 5.66 -26.43 19.61
C GLU A 340 5.94 -24.98 19.24
N PHE A 341 5.65 -24.57 18.00
CA PHE A 341 5.76 -23.18 17.58
C PHE A 341 4.79 -22.29 18.39
N TYR A 342 3.52 -22.70 18.53
CA TYR A 342 2.55 -21.95 19.33
C TYR A 342 3.01 -21.78 20.78
N ASP A 343 3.44 -22.88 21.43
CA ASP A 343 3.93 -22.84 22.82
C ASP A 343 5.13 -21.90 22.98
N SER A 344 6.03 -21.87 21.96
CA SER A 344 7.20 -20.99 21.98
C SER A 344 6.84 -19.51 21.90
N VAL A 345 5.87 -19.14 21.06
CA VAL A 345 5.47 -17.73 20.90
C VAL A 345 4.48 -17.27 21.96
N ALA A 346 3.65 -18.17 22.51
CA ALA A 346 2.73 -17.85 23.61
C ALA A 346 3.43 -17.73 24.97
N GLY A 347 4.61 -18.31 25.13
CA GLY A 347 5.41 -18.21 26.35
C GLY A 347 6.32 -16.98 26.43
N GLU A 348 6.31 -16.11 25.42
CA GLU A 348 7.06 -14.86 25.37
C GLU A 348 6.28 -13.65 25.93
N GLU A 349 5.12 -13.89 26.60
CA GLU A 349 4.32 -12.85 27.26
C GLU A 349 4.88 -12.39 28.62
#